data_d31959694cc22beba863819d23f356af
#
_entry.id   d31959694cc22beba863819d23f356af
#
_cell.length_a   1.000
_cell.length_b   1.000
_cell.length_c   1.000
_cell.angle_alpha   90.00
_cell.angle_beta   90.00
_cell.angle_gamma   90.00
#
_symmetry.space_group_name_H-M   'P 1'
#
loop_
_entity.id
_entity.type
_entity.pdbx_description
1 polymer ?
#
loop_
_entity_poly.entity_id
_entity_poly.type
_entity_poly.pdbx_seq_one_letter_code
_entity_poly.pdbx_strand_id
1 'polypeptide(L)'
;MMKVATQKNKKIWYIAPTHKMAKEIVWADLKAMLHSFNWIQDINETNLTIKIRGSGSTISLRGAENFDGLRGSGLDFLILDEFADIDKRAWYEVLRASTADKEGRVLFCGTPKGYGNWSYELYLKGKQDNNWESFQYTTIEGGMVSQEELDQAKQDIDIRTYRQEFEGTFENYAGSVYYNFHPVESVIKKEIDWEKPIHIGMDFNVDPMSAAVCQIEKDKIYFLDEIIIYSSNTDEMCQEIRDRYGSNQPIFVYPDPAAKQRKTSAGGRTDLSILMNAGFKVKVKNKHPAIRDRVNAVNTKLKDSNGVRHIFISNSCKTLLKGLQRQIYKENTNIPDKEQGFDHMNDALGYLIDFIKPLTTQTTYSKPTRWGVK
;
A
#
# COMPACT_ATOMS: atom_id res chain seq x y z
N MET A 1 19.97 4.80 -22.13
CA MET A 1 21.28 4.10 -22.32
C MET A 1 22.18 4.82 -23.33
N MET A 2 21.79 4.98 -24.58
CA MET A 2 22.61 5.50 -25.67
C MET A 2 23.32 6.83 -25.35
N LYS A 3 22.58 7.85 -24.88
CA LYS A 3 23.16 9.15 -24.52
C LYS A 3 24.26 9.08 -23.45
N VAL A 4 24.15 8.15 -22.51
CA VAL A 4 25.18 7.95 -21.48
C VAL A 4 26.38 7.17 -22.04
N ALA A 5 26.13 6.21 -22.93
CA ALA A 5 27.16 5.38 -23.56
C ALA A 5 28.15 6.17 -24.46
N THR A 6 27.78 7.37 -24.93
CA THR A 6 28.68 8.26 -25.67
C THR A 6 29.73 8.94 -24.78
N GLN A 7 29.51 9.01 -23.47
CA GLN A 7 30.48 9.53 -22.51
C GLN A 7 31.58 8.49 -22.26
N LYS A 8 32.79 8.95 -21.85
CA LYS A 8 33.93 8.05 -21.67
C LYS A 8 33.78 7.14 -20.44
N ASN A 9 34.09 5.86 -20.66
CA ASN A 9 34.22 4.82 -19.61
C ASN A 9 33.01 4.68 -18.70
N LYS A 10 31.80 4.84 -19.23
CA LYS A 10 30.56 4.66 -18.46
C LYS A 10 30.16 3.20 -18.38
N LYS A 11 29.68 2.79 -17.21
CA LYS A 11 29.11 1.47 -16.96
C LYS A 11 27.59 1.57 -16.84
N ILE A 12 26.88 0.92 -17.76
CA ILE A 12 25.43 0.99 -17.88
C ILE A 12 24.85 -0.41 -17.75
N TRP A 13 23.92 -0.60 -16.83
CA TRP A 13 23.18 -1.83 -16.71
C TRP A 13 21.71 -1.66 -17.04
N TYR A 14 21.19 -2.65 -17.76
CA TYR A 14 19.76 -2.90 -17.92
C TYR A 14 19.45 -4.19 -17.16
N ILE A 15 18.50 -4.13 -16.24
CA ILE A 15 18.12 -5.25 -15.38
C ILE A 15 16.64 -5.53 -15.57
N ALA A 16 16.29 -6.77 -15.85
CA ALA A 16 14.95 -7.30 -15.87
C ALA A 16 14.77 -8.34 -14.74
N PRO A 17 13.56 -8.80 -14.43
CA PRO A 17 13.33 -9.85 -13.43
C PRO A 17 14.21 -11.08 -13.61
N THR A 18 14.43 -11.52 -14.86
CA THR A 18 15.34 -12.62 -15.17
C THR A 18 16.31 -12.27 -16.31
N HIS A 19 17.46 -12.93 -16.31
CA HIS A 19 18.45 -12.78 -17.39
C HIS A 19 17.87 -13.16 -18.76
N LYS A 20 17.01 -14.18 -18.78
CA LYS A 20 16.31 -14.58 -20.00
C LYS A 20 15.41 -13.46 -20.52
N MET A 21 14.59 -12.84 -19.66
CA MET A 21 13.74 -11.70 -20.05
C MET A 21 14.58 -10.52 -20.55
N ALA A 22 15.67 -10.16 -19.85
CA ALA A 22 16.54 -9.09 -20.30
C ALA A 22 17.06 -9.33 -21.73
N LYS A 23 17.42 -10.58 -22.05
CA LYS A 23 17.85 -10.96 -23.40
C LYS A 23 16.70 -10.86 -24.42
N GLU A 24 15.54 -11.40 -24.10
CA GLU A 24 14.39 -11.46 -25.02
C GLU A 24 13.83 -10.07 -25.33
N ILE A 25 13.79 -9.17 -24.34
CA ILE A 25 13.19 -7.83 -24.51
C ILE A 25 14.11 -6.88 -25.28
N VAL A 26 15.40 -6.84 -24.97
CA VAL A 26 16.26 -5.71 -25.42
C VAL A 26 17.43 -6.13 -26.27
N TRP A 27 17.97 -7.37 -26.16
CA TRP A 27 19.28 -7.69 -26.70
C TRP A 27 19.40 -7.57 -28.21
N ALA A 28 18.42 -8.07 -28.94
CA ALA A 28 18.44 -8.05 -30.40
C ALA A 28 18.36 -6.60 -30.93
N ASP A 29 17.42 -5.81 -30.40
CA ASP A 29 17.18 -4.45 -30.83
C ASP A 29 18.33 -3.51 -30.45
N LEU A 30 18.91 -3.70 -29.26
CA LEU A 30 20.09 -2.96 -28.83
C LEU A 30 21.28 -3.21 -29.76
N LYS A 31 21.54 -4.47 -30.14
CA LYS A 31 22.60 -4.82 -31.10
C LYS A 31 22.32 -4.19 -32.47
N ALA A 32 21.13 -4.34 -33.00
CA ALA A 32 20.75 -3.79 -34.29
C ALA A 32 20.95 -2.27 -34.32
N MET A 33 20.47 -1.58 -33.29
CA MET A 33 20.60 -0.12 -33.16
C MET A 33 22.08 0.32 -33.04
N LEU A 34 22.86 -0.31 -32.17
CA LEU A 34 24.28 0.02 -32.00
C LEU A 34 25.09 -0.30 -33.25
N HIS A 35 24.75 -1.35 -33.98
CA HIS A 35 25.38 -1.72 -35.23
C HIS A 35 25.10 -0.68 -36.33
N SER A 36 23.86 -0.18 -36.44
CA SER A 36 23.50 0.84 -37.43
C SER A 36 24.31 2.15 -37.27
N PHE A 37 24.72 2.46 -36.02
CA PHE A 37 25.57 3.61 -35.71
C PHE A 37 27.08 3.31 -35.78
N ASN A 38 27.47 2.07 -36.07
CA ASN A 38 28.86 1.60 -36.01
C ASN A 38 29.51 1.83 -34.62
N TRP A 39 28.75 1.68 -33.57
CA TRP A 39 29.22 1.94 -32.20
C TRP A 39 29.75 0.72 -31.47
N ILE A 40 29.65 -0.46 -32.04
CA ILE A 40 30.12 -1.70 -31.41
C ILE A 40 31.63 -1.86 -31.57
N GLN A 41 32.35 -1.95 -30.45
CA GLN A 41 33.75 -2.33 -30.41
C GLN A 41 33.89 -3.83 -30.20
N ASP A 42 33.16 -4.39 -29.25
CA ASP A 42 33.17 -5.79 -28.86
C ASP A 42 31.83 -6.23 -28.30
N ILE A 43 31.46 -7.49 -28.47
CA ILE A 43 30.26 -8.11 -27.96
C ILE A 43 30.59 -9.42 -27.24
N ASN A 44 30.10 -9.55 -26.02
CA ASN A 44 30.07 -10.82 -25.29
C ASN A 44 28.62 -11.34 -25.21
N GLU A 45 28.32 -12.34 -26.03
CA GLU A 45 26.99 -12.96 -26.11
C GLU A 45 26.60 -13.78 -24.87
N THR A 46 27.60 -14.34 -24.16
CA THR A 46 27.34 -15.11 -22.94
C THR A 46 26.97 -14.21 -21.78
N ASN A 47 27.70 -13.11 -21.61
CA ASN A 47 27.48 -12.17 -20.51
C ASN A 47 26.57 -11.00 -20.92
N LEU A 48 25.99 -11.01 -22.11
CA LEU A 48 25.17 -9.97 -22.69
C LEU A 48 25.76 -8.57 -22.46
N THR A 49 27.02 -8.39 -22.88
CA THR A 49 27.75 -7.13 -22.68
C THR A 49 28.26 -6.60 -24.00
N ILE A 50 28.06 -5.32 -24.26
CA ILE A 50 28.59 -4.62 -25.43
C ILE A 50 29.55 -3.53 -24.96
N LYS A 51 30.75 -3.50 -25.58
CA LYS A 51 31.69 -2.39 -25.41
C LYS A 51 31.52 -1.40 -26.55
N ILE A 52 31.42 -0.12 -26.19
CA ILE A 52 31.14 0.95 -27.12
C ILE A 52 32.45 1.51 -27.69
N ARG A 53 32.50 1.57 -29.02
CA ARG A 53 33.64 2.13 -29.77
C ARG A 53 33.82 3.61 -29.46
N GLY A 54 35.05 4.02 -29.28
CA GLY A 54 35.42 5.43 -29.05
C GLY A 54 35.23 5.91 -27.63
N SER A 55 34.15 5.54 -26.94
CA SER A 55 33.94 5.93 -25.54
C SER A 55 34.54 4.95 -24.54
N GLY A 56 34.70 3.67 -24.91
CA GLY A 56 35.09 2.62 -23.97
C GLY A 56 34.03 2.21 -22.95
N SER A 57 32.85 2.78 -23.05
CA SER A 57 31.73 2.48 -22.18
C SER A 57 31.18 1.08 -22.40
N THR A 58 30.52 0.52 -21.39
CA THR A 58 29.92 -0.81 -21.46
C THR A 58 28.44 -0.76 -21.17
N ILE A 59 27.67 -1.50 -21.96
CA ILE A 59 26.24 -1.77 -21.70
C ILE A 59 26.12 -3.27 -21.42
N SER A 60 25.58 -3.63 -20.26
CA SER A 60 25.35 -5.02 -19.88
C SER A 60 23.90 -5.25 -19.49
N LEU A 61 23.36 -6.39 -19.96
CA LEU A 61 22.05 -6.88 -19.54
C LEU A 61 22.21 -7.87 -18.41
N ARG A 62 21.36 -7.78 -17.38
CA ARG A 62 21.41 -8.63 -16.17
C ARG A 62 20.00 -9.08 -15.79
N GLY A 63 19.92 -10.18 -15.05
CA GLY A 63 18.70 -10.59 -14.36
C GLY A 63 18.79 -10.29 -12.87
N ALA A 64 17.65 -10.03 -12.26
CA ALA A 64 17.54 -9.79 -10.82
C ALA A 64 17.23 -11.06 -10.01
N GLU A 65 17.06 -12.22 -10.65
CA GLU A 65 16.75 -13.49 -10.00
C GLU A 65 17.80 -13.92 -8.95
N ASN A 66 19.03 -13.48 -9.11
CA ASN A 66 20.10 -13.64 -8.12
C ASN A 66 20.77 -12.29 -7.87
N PHE A 67 20.07 -11.41 -7.15
CA PHE A 67 20.48 -10.02 -6.97
C PHE A 67 21.76 -9.87 -6.12
N ASP A 68 22.10 -10.82 -5.25
CA ASP A 68 23.36 -10.78 -4.51
C ASP A 68 24.58 -10.85 -5.44
N GLY A 69 24.46 -11.54 -6.57
CA GLY A 69 25.49 -11.58 -7.60
C GLY A 69 25.71 -10.27 -8.35
N LEU A 70 24.87 -9.25 -8.13
CA LEU A 70 25.00 -7.92 -8.73
C LEU A 70 25.88 -6.95 -7.91
N ARG A 71 26.40 -7.39 -6.76
CA ARG A 71 27.28 -6.59 -5.90
C ARG A 71 28.62 -6.26 -6.56
N GLY A 72 29.30 -5.21 -6.09
CA GLY A 72 30.67 -4.88 -6.43
C GLY A 72 30.88 -4.13 -7.76
N SER A 73 29.84 -3.57 -8.34
CA SER A 73 29.95 -2.76 -9.57
C SER A 73 29.46 -1.33 -9.33
N GLY A 74 30.33 -0.33 -9.53
CA GLY A 74 29.91 1.08 -9.58
C GLY A 74 29.22 1.36 -10.92
N LEU A 75 28.01 1.91 -10.92
CA LEU A 75 27.17 2.13 -12.09
C LEU A 75 26.94 3.62 -12.34
N ASP A 76 27.12 4.05 -13.59
CA ASP A 76 26.82 5.42 -14.03
C ASP A 76 25.36 5.59 -14.47
N PHE A 77 24.74 4.51 -14.96
CA PHE A 77 23.33 4.49 -15.32
C PHE A 77 22.74 3.09 -15.14
N LEU A 78 21.58 3.01 -14.54
CA LEU A 78 20.86 1.79 -14.28
C LEU A 78 19.44 1.89 -14.79
N ILE A 79 18.96 0.87 -15.49
CA ILE A 79 17.55 0.69 -15.82
C ILE A 79 17.08 -0.58 -15.10
N LEU A 80 16.01 -0.47 -14.33
CA LEU A 80 15.26 -1.60 -13.83
C LEU A 80 13.95 -1.68 -14.59
N ASP A 81 13.85 -2.66 -15.48
CA ASP A 81 12.67 -2.89 -16.30
C ASP A 81 11.79 -3.95 -15.66
N GLU A 82 10.47 -3.83 -15.81
CA GLU A 82 9.48 -4.61 -15.08
C GLU A 82 9.79 -4.68 -13.57
N PHE A 83 10.23 -3.54 -13.02
CA PHE A 83 10.76 -3.49 -11.66
C PHE A 83 9.76 -3.90 -10.58
N ALA A 84 8.46 -3.79 -10.87
CA ALA A 84 7.41 -4.25 -9.98
C ALA A 84 7.48 -5.78 -9.69
N ASP A 85 8.04 -6.56 -10.62
CA ASP A 85 8.26 -8.00 -10.50
C ASP A 85 9.66 -8.37 -9.94
N ILE A 86 10.51 -7.37 -9.70
CA ILE A 86 11.83 -7.56 -9.07
C ILE A 86 11.68 -7.52 -7.55
N ASP A 87 12.37 -8.40 -6.82
CA ASP A 87 12.44 -8.31 -5.36
C ASP A 87 13.01 -6.95 -4.94
N LYS A 88 12.29 -6.22 -4.10
CA LYS A 88 12.70 -4.89 -3.63
C LYS A 88 14.08 -4.86 -2.98
N ARG A 89 14.54 -5.98 -2.40
CA ARG A 89 15.88 -6.12 -1.81
C ARG A 89 16.97 -5.92 -2.86
N ALA A 90 16.74 -6.30 -4.11
CA ALA A 90 17.68 -6.04 -5.20
C ALA A 90 18.05 -4.57 -5.31
N TRP A 91 17.06 -3.69 -5.16
CA TRP A 91 17.29 -2.25 -5.14
C TRP A 91 17.88 -1.77 -3.82
N TYR A 92 17.20 -2.02 -2.71
CA TYR A 92 17.56 -1.40 -1.43
C TYR A 92 18.86 -1.92 -0.83
N GLU A 93 19.19 -3.21 -1.04
CA GLU A 93 20.36 -3.83 -0.42
C GLU A 93 21.59 -3.89 -1.33
N VAL A 94 21.40 -3.80 -2.66
CA VAL A 94 22.49 -4.01 -3.63
C VAL A 94 22.65 -2.85 -4.60
N LEU A 95 21.66 -2.58 -5.44
CA LEU A 95 21.83 -1.69 -6.59
C LEU A 95 21.88 -0.22 -6.19
N ARG A 96 21.22 0.16 -5.10
CA ARG A 96 21.31 1.51 -4.56
C ARG A 96 22.74 1.91 -4.20
N ALA A 97 23.49 0.99 -3.56
CA ALA A 97 24.91 1.22 -3.26
C ALA A 97 25.75 1.27 -4.54
N SER A 98 25.44 0.40 -5.51
CA SER A 98 26.15 0.37 -6.80
C SER A 98 26.04 1.67 -7.62
N THR A 99 24.98 2.43 -7.42
CA THR A 99 24.80 3.73 -8.09
C THR A 99 25.36 4.90 -7.30
N ALA A 100 25.51 4.77 -5.97
CA ALA A 100 25.97 5.85 -5.10
C ALA A 100 27.41 6.27 -5.39
N ASP A 101 28.33 5.32 -5.63
CA ASP A 101 29.76 5.59 -5.87
C ASP A 101 30.03 6.46 -7.12
N LYS A 102 29.11 6.47 -8.06
CA LYS A 102 29.23 7.18 -9.34
C LYS A 102 28.23 8.32 -9.52
N GLU A 103 27.44 8.62 -8.47
CA GLU A 103 26.27 9.51 -8.59
C GLU A 103 25.39 9.12 -9.78
N GLY A 104 25.26 7.79 -9.97
CA GLY A 104 24.61 7.19 -11.13
C GLY A 104 23.10 7.48 -11.13
N ARG A 105 22.57 7.69 -12.32
CA ARG A 105 21.12 7.87 -12.50
C ARG A 105 20.43 6.53 -12.65
N VAL A 106 19.18 6.48 -12.18
CA VAL A 106 18.36 5.26 -12.25
C VAL A 106 17.03 5.56 -12.91
N LEU A 107 16.62 4.66 -13.79
CA LEU A 107 15.29 4.64 -14.40
C LEU A 107 14.58 3.34 -13.96
N PHE A 108 13.42 3.49 -13.35
CA PHE A 108 12.51 2.39 -13.08
C PHE A 108 11.38 2.44 -14.10
N CYS A 109 11.11 1.35 -14.80
CA CYS A 109 10.01 1.25 -15.74
C CYS A 109 9.29 -0.08 -15.59
N GLY A 110 8.03 -0.13 -15.95
CA GLY A 110 7.19 -1.33 -15.88
C GLY A 110 5.73 -1.00 -15.62
N THR A 111 4.90 -2.03 -15.65
CA THR A 111 3.47 -1.94 -15.37
C THR A 111 3.21 -1.90 -13.87
N PRO A 112 2.28 -1.06 -13.37
CA PRO A 112 1.88 -1.06 -11.96
C PRO A 112 1.33 -2.42 -11.51
N LYS A 113 1.64 -2.84 -10.28
CA LYS A 113 1.19 -4.14 -9.71
C LYS A 113 0.34 -3.96 -8.44
N GLY A 114 -0.52 -2.96 -8.43
CA GLY A 114 -1.39 -2.65 -7.29
C GLY A 114 -0.71 -1.87 -6.16
N TYR A 115 -1.51 -1.37 -5.22
CA TYR A 115 -1.05 -0.49 -4.14
C TYR A 115 -0.13 -1.19 -3.12
N GLY A 116 -0.21 -2.51 -3.01
CA GLY A 116 0.64 -3.30 -2.11
C GLY A 116 2.06 -3.51 -2.61
N ASN A 117 2.33 -3.25 -3.86
CA ASN A 117 3.64 -3.45 -4.48
C ASN A 117 4.59 -2.28 -4.17
N TRP A 118 5.88 -2.56 -4.05
CA TRP A 118 6.90 -1.54 -3.79
C TRP A 118 7.05 -0.51 -4.93
N SER A 119 6.58 -0.82 -6.13
CA SER A 119 6.53 0.11 -7.26
C SER A 119 5.65 1.32 -6.95
N TYR A 120 4.57 1.14 -6.19
CA TYR A 120 3.73 2.23 -5.74
C TYR A 120 4.45 3.15 -4.73
N GLU A 121 5.27 2.60 -3.85
CA GLU A 121 6.08 3.40 -2.91
C GLU A 121 7.05 4.32 -3.66
N LEU A 122 7.71 3.80 -4.70
CA LEU A 122 8.60 4.61 -5.54
C LEU A 122 7.84 5.64 -6.38
N TYR A 123 6.65 5.29 -6.89
CA TYR A 123 5.80 6.24 -7.60
C TYR A 123 5.42 7.43 -6.71
N LEU A 124 4.99 7.18 -5.47
CA LEU A 124 4.70 8.24 -4.50
C LEU A 124 5.94 9.06 -4.14
N LYS A 125 7.08 8.41 -4.00
CA LYS A 125 8.34 9.09 -3.75
C LYS A 125 8.68 10.11 -4.84
N GLY A 126 8.48 9.75 -6.11
CA GLY A 126 8.67 10.67 -7.23
C GLY A 126 7.70 11.85 -7.30
N LYS A 127 6.62 11.82 -6.49
CA LYS A 127 5.69 12.95 -6.33
C LYS A 127 6.03 13.86 -5.15
N GLN A 128 6.94 13.44 -4.25
CA GLN A 128 7.20 14.11 -2.96
C GLN A 128 8.65 14.52 -2.75
N ASP A 129 9.61 13.88 -3.43
CA ASP A 129 11.05 14.08 -3.27
C ASP A 129 11.63 14.75 -4.52
N ASN A 130 12.24 15.91 -4.36
CA ASN A 130 12.80 16.71 -5.47
C ASN A 130 13.92 16.01 -6.27
N ASN A 131 14.51 14.94 -5.72
CA ASN A 131 15.52 14.14 -6.43
C ASN A 131 14.92 12.99 -7.23
N TRP A 132 13.59 12.83 -7.19
CA TRP A 132 12.84 11.79 -7.86
C TRP A 132 11.74 12.40 -8.71
N GLU A 133 11.42 11.73 -9.80
CA GLU A 133 10.34 12.14 -10.69
C GLU A 133 9.55 10.89 -11.12
N SER A 134 8.22 10.97 -11.10
CA SER A 134 7.35 9.87 -11.50
C SER A 134 6.44 10.29 -12.63
N PHE A 135 6.45 9.48 -13.66
CA PHE A 135 5.62 9.61 -14.85
C PHE A 135 4.66 8.43 -14.94
N GLN A 136 3.50 8.68 -15.48
CA GLN A 136 2.50 7.65 -15.78
C GLN A 136 1.96 7.96 -17.17
N TYR A 137 1.94 6.97 -18.01
CA TYR A 137 1.43 7.07 -19.37
C TYR A 137 0.46 5.92 -19.63
N THR A 138 -0.58 6.24 -20.39
CA THR A 138 -1.49 5.24 -20.92
C THR A 138 -0.96 4.67 -22.23
N THR A 139 -1.43 3.49 -22.61
CA THR A 139 -1.06 2.87 -23.88
C THR A 139 -1.45 3.72 -25.08
N ILE A 140 -2.57 4.46 -24.99
CA ILE A 140 -3.01 5.37 -26.06
C ILE A 140 -2.06 6.57 -26.23
N GLU A 141 -1.53 7.12 -25.13
CA GLU A 141 -0.54 8.19 -25.16
C GLU A 141 0.79 7.72 -25.75
N GLY A 142 1.11 6.44 -25.64
CA GLY A 142 2.25 5.82 -26.29
C GLY A 142 2.16 5.77 -27.80
N GLY A 143 0.95 5.85 -28.36
CA GLY A 143 0.67 6.00 -29.80
C GLY A 143 0.99 4.77 -30.66
N MET A 144 1.31 3.62 -30.07
CA MET A 144 1.69 2.39 -30.78
C MET A 144 0.52 1.41 -30.96
N VAL A 145 -0.59 1.61 -30.25
CA VAL A 145 -1.77 0.75 -30.25
C VAL A 145 -2.97 1.56 -30.70
N SER A 146 -3.78 1.00 -31.60
CA SER A 146 -4.99 1.66 -32.12
C SER A 146 -6.10 1.72 -31.06
N GLN A 147 -7.02 2.67 -31.19
CA GLN A 147 -8.19 2.77 -30.32
C GLN A 147 -9.07 1.52 -30.44
N GLU A 148 -9.21 0.95 -31.65
CA GLU A 148 -10.00 -0.24 -31.90
C GLU A 148 -9.47 -1.46 -31.13
N GLU A 149 -8.15 -1.63 -31.07
CA GLU A 149 -7.49 -2.68 -30.28
C GLU A 149 -7.73 -2.49 -28.78
N LEU A 150 -7.66 -1.25 -28.29
CA LEU A 150 -7.96 -0.94 -26.90
C LEU A 150 -9.42 -1.20 -26.52
N ASP A 151 -10.35 -0.88 -27.43
CA ASP A 151 -11.79 -1.13 -27.21
C ASP A 151 -12.10 -2.64 -27.22
N GLN A 152 -11.39 -3.41 -28.03
CA GLN A 152 -11.49 -4.86 -28.03
C GLN A 152 -10.90 -5.45 -26.74
N ALA A 153 -9.70 -5.05 -26.35
CA ALA A 153 -9.07 -5.50 -25.11
C ALA A 153 -9.96 -5.22 -23.88
N LYS A 154 -10.67 -4.08 -23.88
CA LYS A 154 -11.60 -3.70 -22.80
C LYS A 154 -12.82 -4.62 -22.71
N GLN A 155 -13.20 -5.30 -23.79
CA GLN A 155 -14.27 -6.28 -23.78
C GLN A 155 -13.78 -7.66 -23.33
N ASP A 156 -12.51 -8.00 -23.59
CA ASP A 156 -11.94 -9.32 -23.37
C ASP A 156 -11.41 -9.54 -21.95
N ILE A 157 -11.07 -8.46 -21.23
CA ILE A 157 -10.46 -8.54 -19.90
C ILE A 157 -11.26 -7.74 -18.85
N ASP A 158 -11.10 -8.11 -17.57
CA ASP A 158 -11.76 -7.38 -16.50
C ASP A 158 -11.25 -5.93 -16.41
N ILE A 159 -12.11 -5.02 -15.97
CA ILE A 159 -11.85 -3.58 -15.99
C ILE A 159 -10.62 -3.17 -15.16
N ARG A 160 -10.27 -3.90 -14.09
CA ARG A 160 -9.09 -3.59 -13.28
C ARG A 160 -7.81 -3.99 -13.98
N THR A 161 -7.80 -5.18 -14.58
CA THR A 161 -6.70 -5.62 -15.43
C THR A 161 -6.51 -4.66 -16.61
N TYR A 162 -7.59 -4.22 -17.26
CA TYR A 162 -7.52 -3.24 -18.33
C TYR A 162 -6.88 -1.92 -17.85
N ARG A 163 -7.34 -1.38 -16.75
CA ARG A 163 -6.78 -0.15 -16.18
C ARG A 163 -5.31 -0.30 -15.81
N GLN A 164 -4.93 -1.42 -15.23
CA GLN A 164 -3.55 -1.68 -14.88
C GLN A 164 -2.66 -1.75 -16.12
N GLU A 165 -3.02 -2.59 -17.08
CA GLU A 165 -2.14 -2.92 -18.22
C GLU A 165 -2.17 -1.83 -19.30
N PHE A 166 -3.31 -1.16 -19.54
CA PHE A 166 -3.47 -0.19 -20.62
C PHE A 166 -3.56 1.27 -20.16
N GLU A 167 -4.05 1.53 -18.94
CA GLU A 167 -4.12 2.88 -18.39
C GLU A 167 -2.98 3.16 -17.39
N GLY A 168 -2.15 2.15 -17.07
CA GLY A 168 -1.01 2.28 -16.17
C GLY A 168 -1.40 2.64 -14.74
N THR A 169 -2.61 2.28 -14.31
CA THR A 169 -3.13 2.61 -12.98
C THR A 169 -2.76 1.56 -11.95
N PHE A 170 -2.61 2.00 -10.69
CA PHE A 170 -2.49 1.08 -9.57
C PHE A 170 -3.89 0.65 -9.13
N GLU A 171 -4.20 -0.63 -9.18
CA GLU A 171 -5.51 -1.18 -8.87
C GLU A 171 -5.48 -2.06 -7.62
N ASN A 172 -6.60 -2.12 -6.88
CA ASN A 172 -6.79 -3.10 -5.82
C ASN A 172 -7.28 -4.43 -6.42
N TYR A 173 -6.49 -5.48 -6.26
CA TYR A 173 -6.83 -6.80 -6.77
C TYR A 173 -7.85 -7.54 -5.90
N ALA A 174 -8.51 -8.55 -6.47
CA ALA A 174 -9.32 -9.51 -5.74
C ALA A 174 -8.44 -10.17 -4.67
N GLY A 175 -8.83 -10.01 -3.40
CA GLY A 175 -8.02 -10.44 -2.24
C GLY A 175 -7.73 -9.32 -1.25
N SER A 176 -7.81 -8.06 -1.66
CA SER A 176 -7.73 -6.94 -0.72
C SER A 176 -8.91 -6.94 0.24
N VAL A 177 -8.60 -6.82 1.55
CA VAL A 177 -9.63 -6.74 2.60
C VAL A 177 -10.43 -5.45 2.48
N TYR A 178 -9.74 -4.33 2.23
CA TYR A 178 -10.35 -3.00 2.13
C TYR A 178 -10.39 -2.49 0.69
N TYR A 179 -11.09 -3.24 -0.16
CA TYR A 179 -11.15 -3.02 -1.62
C TYR A 179 -11.78 -1.69 -2.05
N ASN A 180 -12.52 -1.01 -1.17
CA ASN A 180 -13.10 0.31 -1.43
C ASN A 180 -12.20 1.48 -1.01
N PHE A 181 -11.03 1.20 -0.43
CA PHE A 181 -10.04 2.24 -0.13
C PHE A 181 -9.39 2.75 -1.43
N HIS A 182 -9.32 4.07 -1.59
CA HIS A 182 -8.65 4.70 -2.73
C HIS A 182 -7.65 5.75 -2.23
N PRO A 183 -6.34 5.60 -2.49
CA PRO A 183 -5.30 6.40 -1.85
C PRO A 183 -5.30 7.89 -2.25
N VAL A 184 -5.91 8.25 -3.38
CA VAL A 184 -6.02 9.65 -3.80
C VAL A 184 -7.30 10.28 -3.24
N GLU A 185 -8.44 9.58 -3.33
CA GLU A 185 -9.76 10.12 -2.97
C GLU A 185 -10.05 10.05 -1.46
N SER A 186 -9.43 9.08 -0.75
CA SER A 186 -9.64 8.88 0.68
C SER A 186 -8.59 9.57 1.56
N VAL A 187 -7.47 10.05 0.97
CA VAL A 187 -6.38 10.67 1.71
C VAL A 187 -6.50 12.18 1.67
N ILE A 188 -6.38 12.80 2.84
CA ILE A 188 -6.53 14.24 3.01
C ILE A 188 -5.37 14.82 3.81
N LYS A 189 -5.23 16.14 3.75
CA LYS A 189 -4.42 16.92 4.68
C LYS A 189 -5.37 17.70 5.58
N LYS A 190 -5.57 17.22 6.80
CA LYS A 190 -6.44 17.84 7.81
C LYS A 190 -5.82 17.64 9.18
N GLU A 191 -5.86 18.66 10.00
CA GLU A 191 -5.39 18.64 11.39
C GLU A 191 -6.55 18.45 12.37
N ILE A 192 -6.24 18.15 13.64
CA ILE A 192 -7.22 17.99 14.71
C ILE A 192 -7.80 19.36 15.04
N ASP A 193 -9.13 19.41 15.10
CA ASP A 193 -9.89 20.54 15.59
C ASP A 193 -10.09 20.40 17.11
N TRP A 194 -9.40 21.21 17.87
CA TRP A 194 -9.37 21.12 19.34
C TRP A 194 -10.68 21.51 20.03
N GLU A 195 -11.65 22.03 19.29
CA GLU A 195 -13.00 22.34 19.82
C GLU A 195 -13.95 21.14 19.70
N LYS A 196 -13.57 20.09 18.96
CA LYS A 196 -14.41 18.92 18.72
C LYS A 196 -14.02 17.72 19.55
N PRO A 197 -14.96 16.83 19.89
CA PRO A 197 -14.67 15.56 20.53
C PRO A 197 -13.69 14.72 19.73
N ILE A 198 -12.84 13.97 20.46
CA ILE A 198 -11.96 12.98 19.88
C ILE A 198 -12.57 11.59 20.04
N HIS A 199 -12.51 10.80 18.99
CA HIS A 199 -12.99 9.43 18.94
C HIS A 199 -11.81 8.50 18.62
N ILE A 200 -11.60 7.45 19.43
CA ILE A 200 -10.46 6.56 19.35
C ILE A 200 -10.94 5.11 19.25
N GLY A 201 -10.68 4.46 18.12
CA GLY A 201 -10.78 3.01 18.01
C GLY A 201 -9.54 2.35 18.57
N MET A 202 -9.65 1.24 19.29
CA MET A 202 -8.52 0.66 20.03
C MET A 202 -8.47 -0.85 19.93
N ASP A 203 -7.31 -1.38 19.57
CA ASP A 203 -6.97 -2.79 19.59
C ASP A 203 -5.96 -3.09 20.70
N PHE A 204 -6.32 -4.04 21.59
CA PHE A 204 -5.53 -4.38 22.79
C PHE A 204 -4.48 -5.46 22.56
N ASN A 205 -3.87 -5.49 21.41
CA ASN A 205 -2.71 -6.35 21.27
C ASN A 205 -1.52 -5.76 22.04
N VAL A 206 -0.72 -6.62 22.65
CA VAL A 206 0.43 -6.18 23.47
C VAL A 206 1.57 -5.67 22.58
N ASP A 207 1.66 -6.19 21.35
CA ASP A 207 2.78 -5.91 20.47
C ASP A 207 2.39 -5.93 18.98
N PRO A 208 2.02 -4.78 18.43
CA PRO A 208 1.79 -3.49 19.07
C PRO A 208 0.35 -3.30 19.58
N MET A 209 0.17 -2.45 20.61
CA MET A 209 -1.12 -1.85 20.93
C MET A 209 -1.39 -0.69 19.99
N SER A 210 -2.57 -0.65 19.38
CA SER A 210 -2.89 0.30 18.31
C SER A 210 -4.16 1.10 18.60
N ALA A 211 -4.11 2.41 18.34
CA ALA A 211 -5.24 3.30 18.46
C ALA A 211 -5.38 4.19 17.21
N ALA A 212 -6.54 4.14 16.58
CA ALA A 212 -6.89 4.96 15.44
C ALA A 212 -7.73 6.16 15.92
N VAL A 213 -7.23 7.38 15.70
CA VAL A 213 -7.79 8.61 16.25
C VAL A 213 -8.53 9.39 15.18
N CYS A 214 -9.80 9.72 15.43
CA CYS A 214 -10.62 10.43 14.46
C CYS A 214 -11.51 11.51 15.08
N GLN A 215 -12.05 12.35 14.21
CA GLN A 215 -13.14 13.28 14.49
C GLN A 215 -14.30 13.02 13.53
N ILE A 216 -15.51 13.23 14.01
CA ILE A 216 -16.75 12.97 13.26
C ILE A 216 -17.44 14.29 12.96
N GLU A 217 -17.69 14.56 11.69
CA GLU A 217 -18.40 15.74 11.23
C GLU A 217 -19.59 15.31 10.36
N LYS A 218 -20.77 15.41 10.92
CA LYS A 218 -22.03 14.95 10.30
C LYS A 218 -21.97 13.45 9.96
N ASP A 219 -21.85 13.12 8.69
CA ASP A 219 -21.75 11.76 8.16
C ASP A 219 -20.33 11.32 7.78
N LYS A 220 -19.36 12.24 7.91
CA LYS A 220 -17.96 12.00 7.56
C LYS A 220 -17.11 11.74 8.79
N ILE A 221 -16.14 10.85 8.65
CA ILE A 221 -15.22 10.42 9.69
C ILE A 221 -13.82 10.69 9.19
N TYR A 222 -13.08 11.49 9.92
CA TYR A 222 -11.73 11.92 9.58
C TYR A 222 -10.73 11.28 10.55
N PHE A 223 -9.99 10.27 10.12
CA PHE A 223 -8.87 9.73 10.88
C PHE A 223 -7.69 10.68 10.72
N LEU A 224 -7.26 11.28 11.83
CA LEU A 224 -6.33 12.41 11.85
C LEU A 224 -4.98 12.08 12.49
N ASP A 225 -4.97 11.09 13.37
CA ASP A 225 -3.75 10.63 14.05
C ASP A 225 -3.82 9.13 14.34
N GLU A 226 -2.69 8.53 14.67
CA GLU A 226 -2.54 7.13 15.06
C GLU A 226 -1.55 6.99 16.21
N ILE A 227 -1.82 6.08 17.14
CA ILE A 227 -0.91 5.75 18.24
C ILE A 227 -0.56 4.28 18.13
N ILE A 228 0.73 3.97 18.20
CA ILE A 228 1.25 2.61 18.16
C ILE A 228 2.30 2.50 19.25
N ILE A 229 2.10 1.57 20.18
CA ILE A 229 3.04 1.34 21.27
C ILE A 229 3.38 -0.14 21.31
N TYR A 230 4.67 -0.43 21.24
CA TYR A 230 5.19 -1.80 21.32
C TYR A 230 5.47 -2.18 22.76
N SER A 231 5.28 -3.46 23.08
CA SER A 231 5.54 -4.03 24.42
C SER A 231 4.87 -3.24 25.54
N SER A 232 3.63 -2.82 25.32
CA SER A 232 2.90 -1.84 26.13
C SER A 232 1.72 -2.47 26.88
N ASN A 233 1.15 -1.66 27.76
CA ASN A 233 -0.06 -1.96 28.53
C ASN A 233 -1.09 -0.83 28.40
N THR A 234 -2.30 -1.08 28.89
CA THR A 234 -3.42 -0.15 28.77
C THR A 234 -3.22 1.15 29.55
N ASP A 235 -2.50 1.13 30.68
CA ASP A 235 -2.20 2.33 31.47
C ASP A 235 -1.27 3.27 30.66
N GLU A 236 -0.25 2.73 30.00
CA GLU A 236 0.67 3.51 29.14
C GLU A 236 -0.04 4.12 27.94
N MET A 237 -0.92 3.36 27.28
CA MET A 237 -1.73 3.91 26.20
C MET A 237 -2.67 5.02 26.70
N CYS A 238 -3.25 4.89 27.89
CA CYS A 238 -4.03 5.97 28.50
C CYS A 238 -3.21 7.23 28.76
N GLN A 239 -1.97 7.05 29.21
CA GLN A 239 -1.05 8.19 29.43
C GLN A 239 -0.72 8.87 28.12
N GLU A 240 -0.35 8.13 27.07
CA GLU A 240 -0.03 8.67 25.74
C GLU A 240 -1.23 9.45 25.14
N ILE A 241 -2.46 8.92 25.29
CA ILE A 241 -3.68 9.60 24.84
C ILE A 241 -3.85 10.94 25.59
N ARG A 242 -3.60 10.99 26.91
CA ARG A 242 -3.69 12.21 27.69
C ARG A 242 -2.62 13.23 27.33
N ASP A 243 -1.39 12.76 27.13
CA ASP A 243 -0.26 13.61 26.79
C ASP A 243 -0.46 14.29 25.43
N ARG A 244 -1.04 13.57 24.46
CA ARG A 244 -1.33 14.12 23.13
C ARG A 244 -2.56 15.01 23.07
N TYR A 245 -3.64 14.60 23.73
CA TYR A 245 -4.95 15.25 23.51
C TYR A 245 -5.48 16.02 24.73
N GLY A 246 -4.80 15.92 25.86
CA GLY A 246 -5.21 16.63 27.08
C GLY A 246 -6.54 16.15 27.66
N SER A 247 -7.17 17.01 28.47
CA SER A 247 -8.44 16.72 29.15
C SER A 247 -9.55 17.72 28.83
N ASN A 248 -9.30 18.70 27.96
CA ASN A 248 -10.20 19.82 27.74
C ASN A 248 -11.43 19.46 26.88
N GLN A 249 -11.34 18.39 26.10
CA GLN A 249 -12.42 17.90 25.25
C GLN A 249 -12.83 16.46 25.59
N PRO A 250 -14.07 16.07 25.31
CA PRO A 250 -14.50 14.69 25.52
C PRO A 250 -13.74 13.73 24.61
N ILE A 251 -13.13 12.68 25.21
CA ILE A 251 -12.49 11.60 24.50
C ILE A 251 -13.39 10.36 24.61
N PHE A 252 -13.85 9.86 23.46
CA PHE A 252 -14.63 8.64 23.34
C PHE A 252 -13.72 7.50 22.86
N VAL A 253 -13.68 6.38 23.59
CA VAL A 253 -12.89 5.22 23.24
C VAL A 253 -13.79 4.07 22.85
N TYR A 254 -13.47 3.44 21.71
CA TYR A 254 -14.20 2.31 21.12
C TYR A 254 -13.26 1.09 21.08
N PRO A 255 -13.14 0.38 22.21
CA PRO A 255 -12.20 -0.72 22.31
C PRO A 255 -12.74 -2.02 21.71
N ASP A 256 -11.82 -2.96 21.46
CA ASP A 256 -12.14 -4.37 21.29
C ASP A 256 -13.02 -4.85 22.44
N PRO A 257 -14.14 -5.56 22.20
CA PRO A 257 -14.95 -6.17 23.24
C PRO A 257 -14.22 -7.11 24.21
N ALA A 258 -13.06 -7.66 23.81
CA ALA A 258 -12.16 -8.44 24.69
C ALA A 258 -11.65 -7.63 25.91
N ALA A 259 -11.71 -6.29 25.86
CA ALA A 259 -11.41 -5.39 26.98
C ALA A 259 -12.18 -5.69 28.28
N LYS A 260 -13.31 -6.40 28.17
CA LYS A 260 -14.12 -6.85 29.33
C LYS A 260 -13.50 -8.02 30.09
N GLN A 261 -12.52 -8.69 29.52
CA GLN A 261 -11.88 -9.85 30.17
C GLN A 261 -10.94 -9.40 31.29
N ARG A 262 -11.00 -10.11 32.41
CA ARG A 262 -10.08 -9.90 33.53
C ARG A 262 -8.69 -10.44 33.17
N LYS A 263 -7.67 -9.64 33.36
CA LYS A 263 -6.27 -10.04 33.16
C LYS A 263 -5.60 -10.20 34.54
N THR A 264 -5.03 -11.37 34.83
CA THR A 264 -4.27 -11.64 36.05
C THR A 264 -3.05 -10.74 36.19
N SER A 265 -2.40 -10.38 35.06
CA SER A 265 -1.26 -9.47 34.99
C SER A 265 -1.59 -8.03 35.40
N ALA A 266 -2.87 -7.62 35.37
CA ALA A 266 -3.32 -6.29 35.76
C ALA A 266 -3.95 -6.23 37.18
N GLY A 267 -3.64 -7.18 38.08
CA GLY A 267 -4.21 -7.21 39.41
C GLY A 267 -5.73 -7.44 39.43
N GLY A 268 -6.28 -8.15 38.44
CA GLY A 268 -7.71 -8.43 38.30
C GLY A 268 -8.53 -7.27 37.66
N ARG A 269 -7.89 -6.16 37.31
CA ARG A 269 -8.54 -5.05 36.54
C ARG A 269 -8.81 -5.50 35.11
N THR A 270 -9.83 -4.95 34.49
CA THR A 270 -10.11 -5.08 33.05
C THR A 270 -9.56 -3.86 32.30
N ASP A 271 -9.18 -4.02 31.03
CA ASP A 271 -8.79 -2.89 30.19
C ASP A 271 -9.90 -1.83 30.16
N LEU A 272 -11.16 -2.26 30.14
CA LEU A 272 -12.31 -1.38 30.25
C LEU A 272 -12.29 -0.53 31.54
N SER A 273 -11.98 -1.12 32.70
CA SER A 273 -11.91 -0.38 33.96
C SER A 273 -10.75 0.61 33.99
N ILE A 274 -9.63 0.30 33.36
CA ILE A 274 -8.47 1.19 33.24
C ILE A 274 -8.84 2.41 32.38
N LEU A 275 -9.46 2.22 31.22
CA LEU A 275 -9.93 3.30 30.35
C LEU A 275 -10.93 4.23 31.05
N MET A 276 -11.90 3.65 31.78
CA MET A 276 -12.90 4.43 32.54
C MET A 276 -12.25 5.23 33.67
N ASN A 277 -11.32 4.63 34.43
CA ASN A 277 -10.59 5.32 35.49
C ASN A 277 -9.67 6.42 34.92
N ALA A 278 -9.20 6.26 33.70
CA ALA A 278 -8.51 7.30 32.95
C ALA A 278 -9.41 8.47 32.54
N GLY A 279 -10.71 8.44 32.82
CA GLY A 279 -11.67 9.52 32.50
C GLY A 279 -12.21 9.51 31.08
N PHE A 280 -11.96 8.45 30.30
CA PHE A 280 -12.47 8.33 28.95
C PHE A 280 -13.94 7.87 28.91
N LYS A 281 -14.70 8.34 27.90
CA LYS A 281 -16.07 7.89 27.65
C LYS A 281 -16.04 6.60 26.81
N VAL A 282 -16.04 5.45 27.48
CA VAL A 282 -15.88 4.16 26.83
C VAL A 282 -17.20 3.68 26.21
N LYS A 283 -17.15 3.26 24.95
CA LYS A 283 -18.24 2.75 24.14
C LYS A 283 -17.88 1.38 23.60
N VAL A 284 -18.43 0.32 24.14
CA VAL A 284 -18.08 -1.07 23.78
C VAL A 284 -19.32 -1.92 23.57
N LYS A 285 -19.34 -2.73 22.52
CA LYS A 285 -20.40 -3.71 22.26
C LYS A 285 -20.39 -4.84 23.27
N ASN A 286 -21.55 -5.47 23.46
CA ASN A 286 -21.66 -6.61 24.36
C ASN A 286 -21.05 -7.91 23.79
N LYS A 287 -21.01 -8.03 22.46
CA LYS A 287 -20.47 -9.20 21.76
C LYS A 287 -19.41 -8.76 20.76
N HIS A 288 -18.43 -9.60 20.54
CA HIS A 288 -17.44 -9.42 19.48
C HIS A 288 -18.15 -9.47 18.12
N PRO A 289 -17.98 -8.46 17.27
CA PRO A 289 -18.51 -8.52 15.91
C PRO A 289 -17.76 -9.59 15.11
N ALA A 290 -18.47 -10.24 14.19
CA ALA A 290 -17.80 -11.10 13.22
C ALA A 290 -16.81 -10.27 12.40
N ILE A 291 -15.63 -10.80 12.13
CA ILE A 291 -14.57 -10.11 11.36
C ILE A 291 -15.13 -9.63 10.02
N ARG A 292 -15.91 -10.48 9.33
CA ARG A 292 -16.55 -10.14 8.07
C ARG A 292 -17.45 -8.91 8.17
N ASP A 293 -18.27 -8.83 9.23
CA ASP A 293 -19.23 -7.74 9.39
C ASP A 293 -18.52 -6.42 9.69
N ARG A 294 -17.45 -6.47 10.50
CA ARG A 294 -16.58 -5.33 10.79
C ARG A 294 -15.88 -4.82 9.53
N VAL A 295 -15.28 -5.71 8.74
CA VAL A 295 -14.63 -5.38 7.46
C VAL A 295 -15.62 -4.78 6.47
N ASN A 296 -16.81 -5.36 6.35
CA ASN A 296 -17.86 -4.86 5.46
C ASN A 296 -18.37 -3.49 5.89
N ALA A 297 -18.50 -3.21 7.20
CA ALA A 297 -18.86 -1.89 7.71
C ALA A 297 -17.83 -0.84 7.29
N VAL A 298 -16.54 -1.16 7.39
CA VAL A 298 -15.47 -0.27 6.94
C VAL A 298 -15.54 -0.05 5.42
N ASN A 299 -15.63 -1.10 4.62
CA ASN A 299 -15.71 -0.98 3.15
C ASN A 299 -16.91 -0.15 2.72
N THR A 300 -18.07 -0.33 3.36
CA THR A 300 -19.28 0.47 3.07
C THR A 300 -19.05 1.96 3.38
N LYS A 301 -18.26 2.30 4.40
CA LYS A 301 -17.94 3.68 4.72
C LYS A 301 -16.77 4.25 3.94
N LEU A 302 -15.85 3.41 3.46
CA LEU A 302 -14.84 3.83 2.50
C LEU A 302 -15.46 4.25 1.17
N LYS A 303 -16.48 3.50 0.70
CA LYS A 303 -17.30 3.89 -0.46
C LYS A 303 -18.63 3.12 -0.42
N ASP A 304 -19.74 3.82 -0.35
CA ASP A 304 -21.06 3.21 -0.36
C ASP A 304 -21.53 2.83 -1.78
N SER A 305 -22.73 2.23 -1.88
CA SER A 305 -23.31 1.81 -3.17
C SER A 305 -23.65 2.98 -4.11
N ASN A 306 -23.74 4.20 -3.58
CA ASN A 306 -23.96 5.42 -4.36
C ASN A 306 -22.64 6.07 -4.80
N GLY A 307 -21.49 5.46 -4.46
CA GLY A 307 -20.17 5.99 -4.76
C GLY A 307 -19.68 7.05 -3.78
N VAL A 308 -20.42 7.34 -2.70
CA VAL A 308 -20.07 8.36 -1.71
C VAL A 308 -19.08 7.82 -0.69
N ARG A 309 -18.08 8.62 -0.36
CA ARG A 309 -17.05 8.30 0.66
C ARG A 309 -17.39 9.01 1.97
N HIS A 310 -17.32 8.25 3.06
CA HIS A 310 -17.59 8.72 4.42
C HIS A 310 -16.35 8.69 5.31
N ILE A 311 -15.33 7.89 4.97
CA ILE A 311 -14.06 7.81 5.69
C ILE A 311 -12.97 8.51 4.91
N PHE A 312 -12.26 9.41 5.60
CA PHE A 312 -11.09 10.12 5.11
C PHE A 312 -9.96 9.97 6.11
N ILE A 313 -8.73 9.87 5.62
CA ILE A 313 -7.55 9.56 6.43
C ILE A 313 -6.49 10.60 6.17
N SER A 314 -5.95 11.18 7.24
CA SER A 314 -4.83 12.12 7.14
C SER A 314 -3.58 11.41 6.58
N ASN A 315 -2.82 12.13 5.77
CA ASN A 315 -1.54 11.67 5.29
C ASN A 315 -0.49 11.43 6.40
N SER A 316 -0.77 11.85 7.63
CA SER A 316 0.03 11.56 8.84
C SER A 316 -0.15 10.13 9.33
N CYS A 317 -1.33 9.50 9.12
CA CYS A 317 -1.66 8.15 9.57
C CYS A 317 -1.03 7.07 8.68
N LYS A 318 0.30 6.95 8.72
CA LYS A 318 1.08 6.11 7.79
C LYS A 318 0.78 4.62 7.94
N THR A 319 0.62 4.14 9.17
CA THR A 319 0.34 2.73 9.44
C THR A 319 -1.07 2.35 9.02
N LEU A 320 -2.05 3.18 9.32
CA LEU A 320 -3.44 2.98 8.90
C LEU A 320 -3.55 2.99 7.37
N LEU A 321 -2.93 3.96 6.70
CA LEU A 321 -2.89 4.01 5.23
C LEU A 321 -2.27 2.75 4.64
N LYS A 322 -1.13 2.32 5.17
CA LYS A 322 -0.44 1.10 4.74
C LYS A 322 -1.29 -0.15 4.98
N GLY A 323 -1.95 -0.24 6.14
CA GLY A 323 -2.84 -1.33 6.48
C GLY A 323 -4.03 -1.45 5.52
N LEU A 324 -4.71 -0.35 5.25
CA LEU A 324 -5.85 -0.33 4.32
C LEU A 324 -5.47 -0.66 2.87
N GLN A 325 -4.25 -0.31 2.46
CA GLN A 325 -3.74 -0.60 1.12
C GLN A 325 -3.31 -2.05 0.94
N ARG A 326 -2.74 -2.68 1.98
CA ARG A 326 -1.94 -3.90 1.85
C ARG A 326 -2.56 -5.13 2.48
N GLN A 327 -3.53 -4.98 3.38
CA GLN A 327 -4.12 -6.14 4.01
C GLN A 327 -4.91 -6.97 2.99
N ILE A 328 -4.53 -8.22 2.85
CA ILE A 328 -5.16 -9.20 1.96
C ILE A 328 -5.86 -10.29 2.77
N TYR A 329 -6.71 -11.05 2.14
CA TYR A 329 -7.24 -12.29 2.70
C TYR A 329 -6.20 -13.41 2.60
N LYS A 330 -6.22 -14.34 3.55
CA LYS A 330 -5.50 -15.61 3.41
C LYS A 330 -5.98 -16.33 2.18
N GLU A 331 -5.06 -16.98 1.49
CA GLU A 331 -5.35 -17.69 0.25
C GLU A 331 -6.56 -18.63 0.40
N ASN A 332 -7.49 -18.54 -0.54
CA ASN A 332 -8.74 -19.31 -0.58
C ASN A 332 -9.65 -19.15 0.66
N THR A 333 -9.54 -18.06 1.39
CA THR A 333 -10.39 -17.76 2.56
C THR A 333 -10.94 -16.35 2.55
N ASN A 334 -11.94 -16.07 3.41
CA ASN A 334 -12.45 -14.74 3.70
C ASN A 334 -11.91 -14.21 5.05
N ILE A 335 -10.76 -14.73 5.51
CA ILE A 335 -10.12 -14.34 6.77
C ILE A 335 -8.93 -13.42 6.44
N PRO A 336 -8.90 -12.18 6.95
CA PRO A 336 -7.75 -11.29 6.76
C PRO A 336 -6.45 -11.96 7.21
N ASP A 337 -5.42 -11.82 6.39
CA ASP A 337 -4.09 -12.30 6.74
C ASP A 337 -3.46 -11.39 7.80
N LYS A 338 -2.92 -11.99 8.85
CA LYS A 338 -2.30 -11.31 9.98
C LYS A 338 -0.78 -11.41 10.01
N GLU A 339 -0.18 -12.21 9.14
CA GLU A 339 1.26 -12.48 9.15
C GLU A 339 2.11 -11.24 8.87
N GLN A 340 1.54 -10.25 8.16
CA GLN A 340 2.24 -9.00 7.83
C GLN A 340 2.03 -7.89 8.87
N GLY A 341 1.26 -8.11 9.93
CA GLY A 341 1.01 -7.14 11.00
C GLY A 341 0.21 -5.90 10.57
N PHE A 342 -0.57 -5.98 9.50
CA PHE A 342 -1.42 -4.89 9.05
C PHE A 342 -2.78 -4.85 9.74
N ASP A 343 -3.10 -5.86 10.52
CA ASP A 343 -4.42 -6.05 11.13
C ASP A 343 -4.67 -5.13 12.33
N HIS A 344 -3.68 -4.90 13.19
CA HIS A 344 -3.88 -4.20 14.47
C HIS A 344 -4.50 -2.80 14.32
N MET A 345 -3.94 -1.96 13.46
CA MET A 345 -4.47 -0.61 13.23
C MET A 345 -5.81 -0.65 12.48
N ASN A 346 -5.97 -1.58 11.55
CA ASN A 346 -7.22 -1.79 10.83
C ASN A 346 -8.32 -2.34 11.75
N ASP A 347 -7.97 -3.20 12.71
CA ASP A 347 -8.89 -3.70 13.72
C ASP A 347 -9.32 -2.57 14.65
N ALA A 348 -8.40 -1.70 15.08
CA ALA A 348 -8.71 -0.51 15.86
C ALA A 348 -9.71 0.41 15.14
N LEU A 349 -9.45 0.74 13.88
CA LEU A 349 -10.41 1.48 13.03
C LEU A 349 -11.74 0.72 12.93
N GLY A 350 -11.70 -0.58 12.71
CA GLY A 350 -12.87 -1.44 12.53
C GLY A 350 -13.81 -1.45 13.73
N TYR A 351 -13.30 -1.52 14.96
CA TYR A 351 -14.10 -1.49 16.19
C TYR A 351 -14.88 -0.18 16.34
N LEU A 352 -14.23 0.93 16.02
CA LEU A 352 -14.88 2.24 16.03
C LEU A 352 -16.00 2.32 14.98
N ILE A 353 -15.70 1.98 13.73
CA ILE A 353 -16.68 2.04 12.63
C ILE A 353 -17.87 1.12 12.88
N ASP A 354 -17.61 -0.11 13.29
CA ASP A 354 -18.67 -1.08 13.61
C ASP A 354 -19.57 -0.62 14.76
N PHE A 355 -19.03 0.12 15.72
CA PHE A 355 -19.83 0.67 16.82
C PHE A 355 -20.73 1.83 16.36
N ILE A 356 -20.17 2.83 15.66
CA ILE A 356 -20.88 4.07 15.32
C ILE A 356 -21.77 3.95 14.09
N LYS A 357 -21.47 3.04 13.18
CA LYS A 357 -22.17 2.83 11.91
C LYS A 357 -22.29 1.33 11.59
N PRO A 358 -22.95 0.55 12.46
CA PRO A 358 -23.10 -0.89 12.23
C PRO A 358 -23.89 -1.15 10.94
N LEU A 359 -23.56 -2.28 10.27
CA LEU A 359 -24.42 -2.78 9.20
C LEU A 359 -25.76 -3.15 9.80
N THR A 360 -26.82 -2.47 9.41
CA THR A 360 -28.19 -2.85 9.74
C THR A 360 -28.58 -4.03 8.84
N THR A 361 -28.48 -5.25 9.34
CA THR A 361 -29.22 -6.37 8.75
C THR A 361 -30.69 -6.09 9.02
N GLN A 362 -31.41 -5.59 8.01
CA GLN A 362 -32.87 -5.64 8.02
C GLN A 362 -33.27 -7.11 7.91
N THR A 363 -33.42 -7.78 9.04
CA THR A 363 -34.23 -8.99 9.12
C THR A 363 -35.68 -8.58 8.99
N THR A 364 -36.16 -8.48 7.77
CA THR A 364 -37.61 -8.46 7.49
C THR A 364 -38.15 -9.83 7.88
N TYR A 365 -38.53 -9.99 9.14
CA TYR A 365 -39.46 -11.03 9.51
C TYR A 365 -40.81 -10.68 8.92
N SER A 366 -41.12 -11.19 7.73
CA SER A 366 -42.49 -11.30 7.26
C SER A 366 -43.20 -12.27 8.22
N LYS A 367 -44.14 -11.77 9.03
CA LYS A 367 -45.01 -12.65 9.79
C LYS A 367 -45.71 -13.59 8.78
N PRO A 368 -45.74 -14.90 9.04
CA PRO A 368 -46.44 -15.82 8.18
C PRO A 368 -47.94 -15.46 8.23
N THR A 369 -48.47 -15.12 7.06
CA THR A 369 -49.93 -14.95 6.87
C THR A 369 -50.60 -16.28 7.21
N ARG A 370 -51.38 -16.32 8.27
CA ARG A 370 -52.25 -17.47 8.55
C ARG A 370 -53.29 -17.59 7.41
N TRP A 371 -53.15 -18.61 6.61
CA TRP A 371 -54.18 -19.04 5.71
C TRP A 371 -55.31 -19.63 6.57
N GLY A 372 -56.42 -18.97 6.63
CA GLY A 372 -57.64 -19.53 7.22
C GLY A 372 -58.20 -20.59 6.26
N VAL A 373 -58.25 -21.80 6.75
CA VAL A 373 -59.07 -22.85 6.13
C VAL A 373 -60.53 -22.55 6.48
N LYS A 374 -61.36 -22.38 5.45
CA LYS A 374 -62.83 -22.52 5.52
C LYS A 374 -63.17 -23.97 5.14
#